data_4af46d9eabe56b9d697fadb7e0742fc2
#
_entry.id   4af46d9eabe56b9d697fadb7e0742fc2
#
_cell.length_a   1.000
_cell.length_b   1.000
_cell.length_c   1.000
_cell.angle_alpha   90.00
_cell.angle_beta   90.00
_cell.angle_gamma   90.00
#
_symmetry.space_group_name_H-M   'P 1'
#
loop_
_entity.id
_entity.type
_entity.pdbx_description
1 polymer ?
#
loop_
_entity_poly.entity_id
_entity_poly.type
_entity_poly.pdbx_seq_one_letter_code
_entity_poly.pdbx_strand_id
1 'polypeptide(L)'
;MRSKLCLLACLGLLVSIVTSAQQPAMPAEYSSVLTTLGRQGDFKDGVLKVNIPRSDLKVVVDGIATPTPFGFGGWVALTKGTGMDVMMGDLVLTEEEVNPVMSALLDAGLEVTAVHNHFFFESPRIFYMHVHGHGSPADLANKIKPAIALIGKNPPRGGLTAAGRSIDGKLDGAQLAKIIGTEGEQNGAVYKITIGRSDLSLKEMGASINSRMGLNTWAAFYGTDSDSVVAGDIAMLESEVNPVLKALRSNGIDVVAMHHHMIGTQPTIIFLHYWGKGDAQKLARGVKAAVDVLGKGQNAAR
;
A
#
# COMPACT_ATOMS: atom_id res chain seq x y z
N MET A 1 -48.26 -46.56 45.35
CA MET A 1 -47.18 -45.56 45.61
C MET A 1 -46.21 -45.63 44.42
N ARG A 2 -46.27 -44.67 43.49
CA ARG A 2 -45.37 -44.58 42.33
C ARG A 2 -44.48 -43.35 42.52
N SER A 3 -43.20 -43.61 42.76
CA SER A 3 -42.20 -42.59 42.92
C SER A 3 -41.82 -42.03 41.54
N LYS A 4 -41.90 -40.66 41.35
CA LYS A 4 -41.45 -39.97 40.17
C LYS A 4 -40.03 -39.44 40.42
N LEU A 5 -39.07 -39.98 39.65
CA LEU A 5 -37.70 -39.51 39.64
C LEU A 5 -37.60 -38.32 38.67
N CYS A 6 -37.33 -37.12 39.21
CA CYS A 6 -36.99 -35.95 38.36
C CYS A 6 -35.51 -35.97 38.03
N LEU A 7 -35.21 -36.08 36.75
CA LEU A 7 -33.87 -35.90 36.18
C LEU A 7 -33.63 -34.41 35.93
N LEU A 8 -32.73 -33.77 36.68
CA LEU A 8 -32.23 -32.41 36.40
C LEU A 8 -31.10 -32.51 35.36
N ALA A 9 -31.32 -32.02 34.16
CA ALA A 9 -30.28 -31.84 33.17
C ALA A 9 -29.60 -30.52 33.39
N CYS A 10 -28.33 -30.53 33.88
CA CYS A 10 -27.48 -29.36 33.93
C CYS A 10 -26.90 -29.10 32.53
N LEU A 11 -27.38 -28.06 31.87
CA LEU A 11 -26.86 -27.54 30.62
C LEU A 11 -25.63 -26.67 30.94
N GLY A 12 -24.43 -27.21 30.79
CA GLY A 12 -23.20 -26.47 30.94
C GLY A 12 -22.97 -25.52 29.74
N LEU A 13 -23.07 -24.22 29.95
CA LEU A 13 -22.68 -23.20 28.98
C LEU A 13 -21.15 -23.19 28.84
N LEU A 14 -20.60 -23.72 27.74
CA LEU A 14 -19.22 -23.52 27.34
C LEU A 14 -19.06 -22.10 26.80
N VAL A 15 -18.57 -21.18 27.65
CA VAL A 15 -18.13 -19.85 27.22
C VAL A 15 -16.75 -20.00 26.59
N SER A 16 -16.68 -19.97 25.27
CA SER A 16 -15.42 -19.89 24.53
C SER A 16 -14.82 -18.50 24.75
N ILE A 17 -13.79 -18.41 25.57
CA ILE A 17 -12.99 -17.19 25.75
C ILE A 17 -12.12 -17.08 24.48
N VAL A 18 -12.53 -16.19 23.57
CA VAL A 18 -11.65 -15.75 22.46
C VAL A 18 -10.59 -14.83 23.06
N THR A 19 -9.42 -15.38 23.37
CA THR A 19 -8.26 -14.55 23.73
C THR A 19 -7.83 -13.81 22.48
N SER A 20 -8.17 -12.51 22.39
CA SER A 20 -7.56 -11.59 21.43
C SER A 20 -6.06 -11.57 21.70
N ALA A 21 -5.24 -12.06 20.77
CA ALA A 21 -3.80 -11.95 20.87
C ALA A 21 -3.43 -10.46 20.91
N GLN A 22 -2.91 -10.02 22.04
CA GLN A 22 -2.48 -8.63 22.22
C GLN A 22 -1.33 -8.35 21.26
N GLN A 23 -1.45 -7.32 20.43
CA GLN A 23 -0.38 -6.90 19.52
C GLN A 23 0.91 -6.65 20.31
N PRO A 24 2.08 -7.11 19.85
CA PRO A 24 3.34 -6.85 20.52
C PRO A 24 3.54 -5.35 20.72
N ALA A 25 4.03 -4.95 21.88
CA ALA A 25 4.38 -3.56 22.14
C ALA A 25 5.49 -3.10 21.17
N MET A 26 5.42 -1.85 20.74
CA MET A 26 6.46 -1.26 19.89
C MET A 26 7.82 -1.30 20.62
N PRO A 27 8.89 -1.81 19.98
CA PRO A 27 10.23 -1.78 20.54
C PRO A 27 10.69 -0.35 20.90
N ALA A 28 11.40 -0.20 22.02
CA ALA A 28 11.83 1.12 22.51
C ALA A 28 12.70 1.88 21.48
N GLU A 29 13.53 1.16 20.73
CA GLU A 29 14.39 1.72 19.66
C GLU A 29 13.58 2.39 18.54
N TYR A 30 12.35 1.95 18.29
CA TYR A 30 11.46 2.57 17.28
C TYR A 30 10.88 3.91 17.74
N SER A 31 10.81 4.16 19.03
CA SER A 31 10.46 5.48 19.55
C SER A 31 11.47 6.55 19.14
N SER A 32 12.76 6.19 19.07
CA SER A 32 13.81 7.11 18.60
C SER A 32 13.65 7.48 17.13
N VAL A 33 13.15 6.56 16.28
CA VAL A 33 12.84 6.84 14.88
C VAL A 33 11.78 7.93 14.78
N LEU A 34 10.67 7.79 15.51
CA LEU A 34 9.58 8.76 15.52
C LEU A 34 10.06 10.14 15.99
N THR A 35 10.86 10.18 17.08
CA THR A 35 11.45 11.41 17.59
C THR A 35 12.39 12.05 16.57
N THR A 36 13.28 11.27 15.94
CA THR A 36 14.24 11.77 14.94
C THR A 36 13.52 12.35 13.72
N LEU A 37 12.49 11.67 13.23
CA LEU A 37 11.72 12.13 12.08
C LEU A 37 10.72 13.25 12.43
N GLY A 38 10.41 13.46 13.71
CA GLY A 38 9.39 14.41 14.15
C GLY A 38 8.00 14.07 13.62
N ARG A 39 7.68 12.77 13.53
CA ARG A 39 6.45 12.27 12.93
C ARG A 39 5.79 11.21 13.81
N GLN A 40 4.49 11.05 13.61
CA GLN A 40 3.75 9.92 14.16
C GLN A 40 3.93 8.69 13.27
N GLY A 41 3.81 7.51 13.89
CA GLY A 41 3.83 6.22 13.18
C GLY A 41 3.00 5.20 13.94
N ASP A 42 2.71 4.09 13.31
CA ASP A 42 2.03 2.96 13.94
C ASP A 42 2.88 1.69 13.83
N PHE A 43 2.84 0.90 14.90
CA PHE A 43 3.54 -0.38 14.98
C PHE A 43 2.52 -1.52 14.98
N LYS A 44 2.58 -2.34 13.93
CA LYS A 44 1.69 -3.49 13.77
C LYS A 44 2.39 -4.58 12.96
N ASP A 45 2.11 -5.85 13.27
CA ASP A 45 2.67 -7.00 12.57
C ASP A 45 4.21 -7.00 12.47
N GLY A 46 4.88 -6.49 13.52
CA GLY A 46 6.35 -6.37 13.59
C GLY A 46 6.94 -5.22 12.77
N VAL A 47 6.13 -4.36 12.20
CA VAL A 47 6.55 -3.25 11.33
C VAL A 47 6.17 -1.90 11.94
N LEU A 48 7.14 -1.01 12.11
CA LEU A 48 6.90 0.42 12.31
C LEU A 48 6.67 1.07 10.95
N LYS A 49 5.52 1.70 10.75
CA LYS A 49 5.21 2.49 9.55
C LYS A 49 5.02 3.96 9.90
N VAL A 50 5.71 4.84 9.18
CA VAL A 50 5.63 6.30 9.32
C VAL A 50 5.10 6.87 8.00
N ASN A 51 3.93 7.52 8.04
CA ASN A 51 3.29 8.09 6.87
C ASN A 51 3.84 9.49 6.56
N ILE A 52 3.97 9.78 5.27
CA ILE A 52 4.46 11.06 4.72
C ILE A 52 3.45 11.53 3.65
N PRO A 53 2.21 11.90 4.06
CA PRO A 53 1.18 12.28 3.11
C PRO A 53 1.49 13.62 2.44
N ARG A 54 1.15 13.74 1.15
CA ARG A 54 1.28 14.97 0.35
C ARG A 54 -0.01 15.78 0.35
N SER A 55 -0.50 16.13 1.55
CA SER A 55 -1.67 17.00 1.72
C SER A 55 -1.45 18.45 1.24
N ASP A 56 -0.20 18.80 0.97
CA ASP A 56 0.22 20.07 0.35
C ASP A 56 -0.12 20.13 -1.15
N LEU A 57 -0.34 19.01 -1.80
CA LEU A 57 -0.62 18.92 -3.23
C LEU A 57 -2.14 18.88 -3.51
N LYS A 58 -2.51 19.50 -4.62
CA LYS A 58 -3.83 19.36 -5.26
C LYS A 58 -3.62 18.69 -6.60
N VAL A 59 -3.90 17.40 -6.67
CA VAL A 59 -3.64 16.61 -7.87
C VAL A 59 -4.93 16.34 -8.62
N VAL A 60 -4.89 16.55 -9.93
CA VAL A 60 -5.95 16.20 -10.86
C VAL A 60 -5.44 15.08 -11.74
N VAL A 61 -6.19 13.99 -11.84
CA VAL A 61 -5.88 12.85 -12.70
C VAL A 61 -7.00 12.71 -13.73
N ASP A 62 -6.67 12.77 -15.00
CA ASP A 62 -7.64 12.68 -16.11
C ASP A 62 -8.88 13.57 -15.91
N GLY A 63 -8.64 14.85 -15.50
CA GLY A 63 -9.68 15.84 -15.25
C GLY A 63 -10.42 15.70 -13.92
N ILE A 64 -10.07 14.72 -13.06
CA ILE A 64 -10.71 14.50 -11.76
C ILE A 64 -9.79 14.96 -10.64
N ALA A 65 -10.30 15.85 -9.76
CA ALA A 65 -9.61 16.23 -8.53
C ALA A 65 -9.57 15.03 -7.57
N THR A 66 -8.38 14.51 -7.33
CA THR A 66 -8.18 13.29 -6.54
C THR A 66 -7.68 13.62 -5.14
N PRO A 67 -8.29 13.04 -4.08
CA PRO A 67 -7.86 13.30 -2.71
C PRO A 67 -6.58 12.57 -2.34
N THR A 68 -5.82 13.10 -1.37
CA THR A 68 -4.53 12.52 -0.92
C THR A 68 -4.59 11.01 -0.61
N PRO A 69 -5.61 10.46 0.06
CA PRO A 69 -5.67 9.02 0.34
C PRO A 69 -5.78 8.13 -0.89
N PHE A 70 -6.11 8.69 -2.05
CA PHE A 70 -6.31 7.94 -3.29
C PHE A 70 -5.00 7.35 -3.86
N GLY A 71 -3.84 7.90 -3.49
CA GLY A 71 -2.54 7.40 -3.97
C GLY A 71 -1.37 8.34 -3.65
N PHE A 72 -1.61 9.47 -2.95
CA PHE A 72 -0.57 10.47 -2.68
C PHE A 72 -0.07 10.43 -1.23
N GLY A 73 -0.03 9.23 -0.65
CA GLY A 73 0.47 8.97 0.69
C GLY A 73 1.83 8.29 0.65
N GLY A 74 2.92 9.05 0.71
CA GLY A 74 4.25 8.49 0.91
C GLY A 74 4.40 7.87 2.29
N TRP A 75 5.36 6.98 2.45
CA TRP A 75 5.65 6.29 3.71
C TRP A 75 7.07 5.75 3.77
N VAL A 76 7.55 5.50 4.98
CA VAL A 76 8.69 4.62 5.27
C VAL A 76 8.28 3.59 6.32
N ALA A 77 8.81 2.38 6.21
CA ALA A 77 8.52 1.28 7.13
C ALA A 77 9.80 0.56 7.52
N LEU A 78 9.90 0.17 8.80
CA LEU A 78 11.04 -0.54 9.36
C LEU A 78 10.58 -1.85 9.99
N THR A 79 11.36 -2.90 9.79
CA THR A 79 11.16 -4.19 10.43
C THR A 79 12.49 -4.84 10.80
N LYS A 80 12.48 -5.74 11.79
CA LYS A 80 13.68 -6.43 12.24
C LYS A 80 14.13 -7.50 11.26
N GLY A 81 15.42 -7.47 10.95
CA GLY A 81 16.14 -8.54 10.27
C GLY A 81 17.13 -9.25 11.18
N THR A 82 18.09 -9.96 10.59
CA THR A 82 19.14 -10.65 11.32
C THR A 82 20.31 -9.71 11.60
N GLY A 83 20.42 -9.24 12.84
CA GLY A 83 21.48 -8.33 13.28
C GLY A 83 21.33 -6.85 12.88
N MET A 84 20.33 -6.53 12.06
CA MET A 84 20.01 -5.16 11.64
C MET A 84 18.54 -5.06 11.27
N ASP A 85 18.04 -3.83 11.17
CA ASP A 85 16.70 -3.58 10.63
C ASP A 85 16.77 -3.33 9.12
N VAL A 86 15.66 -3.62 8.46
CA VAL A 86 15.42 -3.29 7.05
C VAL A 86 14.41 -2.14 7.00
N MET A 87 14.74 -1.11 6.23
CA MET A 87 13.84 -0.02 5.91
C MET A 87 13.46 -0.07 4.43
N MET A 88 12.17 0.08 4.17
CA MET A 88 11.62 0.30 2.84
C MET A 88 10.74 1.54 2.85
N GLY A 89 10.58 2.18 1.71
CA GLY A 89 9.70 3.34 1.60
C GLY A 89 9.23 3.58 0.18
N ASP A 90 8.20 4.41 0.09
CA ASP A 90 7.63 4.91 -1.15
C ASP A 90 7.35 6.41 -0.94
N LEU A 91 8.16 7.25 -1.58
CA LEU A 91 8.11 8.71 -1.43
C LEU A 91 7.36 9.31 -2.61
N VAL A 92 6.41 10.19 -2.31
CA VAL A 92 5.61 10.90 -3.32
C VAL A 92 6.22 12.27 -3.57
N LEU A 93 6.64 12.52 -4.80
CA LEU A 93 7.47 13.66 -5.18
C LEU A 93 6.90 14.42 -6.37
N THR A 94 7.07 15.73 -6.37
CA THR A 94 6.93 16.52 -7.60
C THR A 94 8.16 16.32 -8.50
N GLU A 95 8.06 16.69 -9.76
CA GLU A 95 9.16 16.61 -10.72
C GLU A 95 10.42 17.34 -10.21
N GLU A 96 10.24 18.48 -9.55
CA GLU A 96 11.32 19.29 -8.98
C GLU A 96 11.98 18.66 -7.75
N GLU A 97 11.28 17.74 -7.06
CA GLU A 97 11.76 17.07 -5.85
C GLU A 97 12.55 15.79 -6.15
N VAL A 98 12.35 15.17 -7.32
CA VAL A 98 12.92 13.84 -7.64
C VAL A 98 14.44 13.83 -7.46
N ASN A 99 15.16 14.68 -8.18
CA ASN A 99 16.62 14.64 -8.14
C ASN A 99 17.23 15.13 -6.82
N PRO A 100 16.73 16.22 -6.18
CA PRO A 100 17.23 16.61 -4.86
C PRO A 100 17.02 15.55 -3.78
N VAL A 101 15.85 14.91 -3.76
CA VAL A 101 15.55 13.83 -2.79
C VAL A 101 16.41 12.60 -3.08
N MET A 102 16.55 12.21 -4.35
CA MET A 102 17.42 11.09 -4.75
C MET A 102 18.87 11.32 -4.30
N SER A 103 19.43 12.50 -4.56
CA SER A 103 20.80 12.83 -4.13
C SER A 103 20.95 12.72 -2.62
N ALA A 104 20.01 13.27 -1.85
CA ALA A 104 20.06 13.18 -0.39
C ALA A 104 19.98 11.74 0.14
N LEU A 105 19.23 10.86 -0.53
CA LEU A 105 19.17 9.43 -0.18
C LEU A 105 20.51 8.74 -0.46
N LEU A 106 21.05 8.92 -1.67
CA LEU A 106 22.31 8.29 -2.09
C LEU A 106 23.51 8.79 -1.27
N ASP A 107 23.58 10.09 -1.00
CA ASP A 107 24.65 10.69 -0.16
C ASP A 107 24.60 10.18 1.29
N ALA A 108 23.40 9.83 1.78
CA ALA A 108 23.21 9.19 3.09
C ALA A 108 23.50 7.68 3.09
N GLY A 109 23.81 7.08 1.94
CA GLY A 109 24.05 5.65 1.79
C GLY A 109 22.79 4.80 1.84
N LEU A 110 21.65 5.36 1.43
CA LEU A 110 20.41 4.62 1.15
C LEU A 110 20.34 4.27 -0.34
N GLU A 111 19.56 3.25 -0.67
CA GLU A 111 19.35 2.81 -2.03
C GLU A 111 18.05 3.38 -2.60
N VAL A 112 18.06 3.74 -3.89
CA VAL A 112 16.88 4.04 -4.68
C VAL A 112 16.63 2.86 -5.60
N THR A 113 15.48 2.19 -5.45
CA THR A 113 15.17 0.95 -6.17
C THR A 113 14.23 1.17 -7.35
N ALA A 114 13.47 2.26 -7.35
CA ALA A 114 12.64 2.66 -8.50
C ALA A 114 12.28 4.15 -8.45
N VAL A 115 12.01 4.71 -9.63
CA VAL A 115 11.31 5.99 -9.83
C VAL A 115 10.28 5.77 -10.93
N HIS A 116 9.01 6.04 -10.66
CA HIS A 116 7.90 5.75 -11.59
C HIS A 116 6.70 6.64 -11.34
N ASN A 117 5.66 6.54 -12.19
CA ASN A 117 4.38 7.22 -12.05
C ASN A 117 3.30 6.24 -11.61
N HIS A 118 2.25 6.73 -10.93
CA HIS A 118 1.04 5.96 -10.64
C HIS A 118 -0.11 6.27 -11.60
N PHE A 119 -0.02 7.38 -12.33
CA PHE A 119 -1.11 7.85 -13.18
C PHE A 119 -0.61 8.32 -14.54
N PHE A 120 -1.49 8.25 -15.54
CA PHE A 120 -1.40 9.04 -16.75
C PHE A 120 -2.21 10.34 -16.57
N PHE A 121 -1.84 11.39 -17.31
CA PHE A 121 -2.59 12.65 -17.38
C PHE A 121 -2.80 13.33 -16.03
N GLU A 122 -1.89 13.16 -15.07
CA GLU A 122 -1.92 13.88 -13.81
C GLU A 122 -1.30 15.29 -13.93
N SER A 123 -1.84 16.22 -13.12
CA SER A 123 -1.32 17.57 -12.96
C SER A 123 -1.44 18.02 -11.49
N PRO A 124 -0.35 18.49 -10.85
CA PRO A 124 1.02 18.47 -11.35
C PRO A 124 1.51 17.05 -11.56
N ARG A 125 2.59 16.88 -12.33
CA ARG A 125 3.22 15.58 -12.54
C ARG A 125 3.83 15.08 -11.23
N ILE A 126 3.52 13.84 -10.86
CA ILE A 126 3.92 13.20 -9.61
C ILE A 126 4.75 11.96 -9.91
N PHE A 127 5.83 11.79 -9.16
CA PHE A 127 6.70 10.63 -9.19
C PHE A 127 6.67 9.92 -7.84
N TYR A 128 6.89 8.63 -7.89
CA TYR A 128 7.01 7.76 -6.73
C TYR A 128 8.41 7.17 -6.71
N MET A 129 9.07 7.25 -5.56
CA MET A 129 10.45 6.81 -5.42
C MET A 129 10.56 5.78 -4.30
N HIS A 130 10.89 4.55 -4.68
CA HIS A 130 11.17 3.50 -3.71
C HIS A 130 12.57 3.67 -3.14
N VAL A 131 12.64 3.63 -1.81
CA VAL A 131 13.87 3.72 -1.03
C VAL A 131 14.05 2.47 -0.20
N HIS A 132 15.32 2.07 -0.06
CA HIS A 132 15.71 0.90 0.68
C HIS A 132 16.96 1.16 1.51
N GLY A 133 17.10 0.48 2.66
CA GLY A 133 18.27 0.61 3.52
C GLY A 133 18.32 -0.41 4.64
N HIS A 134 19.53 -0.60 5.16
CA HIS A 134 19.82 -1.52 6.25
C HIS A 134 20.62 -0.81 7.34
N GLY A 135 20.39 -1.17 8.60
CA GLY A 135 21.13 -0.60 9.72
C GLY A 135 20.37 -0.66 11.03
N SER A 136 20.84 0.07 12.03
CA SER A 136 20.05 0.27 13.25
C SER A 136 18.88 1.23 12.99
N PRO A 137 17.77 1.14 13.73
CA PRO A 137 16.64 2.06 13.59
C PRO A 137 17.04 3.53 13.65
N ALA A 138 17.93 3.89 14.56
CA ALA A 138 18.41 5.26 14.71
C ALA A 138 19.26 5.73 13.52
N ASP A 139 20.13 4.87 12.98
CA ASP A 139 20.93 5.17 11.78
C ASP A 139 20.03 5.37 10.57
N LEU A 140 19.07 4.46 10.33
CA LEU A 140 18.11 4.55 9.23
C LEU A 140 17.26 5.83 9.32
N ALA A 141 16.82 6.21 10.53
CA ALA A 141 16.08 7.45 10.73
C ALA A 141 16.93 8.69 10.42
N ASN A 142 18.20 8.70 10.83
CA ASN A 142 19.11 9.80 10.52
C ASN A 142 19.42 9.91 9.04
N LYS A 143 19.58 8.79 8.34
CA LYS A 143 19.84 8.73 6.91
C LYS A 143 18.67 9.22 6.05
N ILE A 144 17.43 8.83 6.39
CA ILE A 144 16.26 9.22 5.60
C ILE A 144 15.79 10.65 5.88
N LYS A 145 16.07 11.20 7.08
CA LYS A 145 15.58 12.51 7.52
C LYS A 145 15.89 13.66 6.55
N PRO A 146 17.14 13.82 6.03
CA PRO A 146 17.45 14.88 5.08
C PRO A 146 16.59 14.83 3.81
N ALA A 147 16.36 13.64 3.27
CA ALA A 147 15.53 13.44 2.09
C ALA A 147 14.06 13.81 2.34
N ILE A 148 13.49 13.36 3.47
CA ILE A 148 12.11 13.73 3.87
C ILE A 148 11.98 15.25 4.07
N ALA A 149 13.01 15.92 4.56
CA ALA A 149 12.99 17.36 4.79
C ALA A 149 12.91 18.20 3.51
N LEU A 150 13.25 17.63 2.35
CA LEU A 150 13.15 18.28 1.03
C LEU A 150 11.75 18.18 0.43
N ILE A 151 10.93 17.23 0.88
CA ILE A 151 9.58 17.00 0.37
C ILE A 151 8.66 18.16 0.77
N GLY A 152 7.93 18.71 -0.18
CA GLY A 152 7.02 19.85 0.00
C GLY A 152 7.74 21.20 0.05
N LYS A 153 9.05 21.26 -0.27
CA LYS A 153 9.82 22.52 -0.27
C LYS A 153 9.88 23.17 -1.66
N ASN A 154 9.79 22.38 -2.71
CA ASN A 154 9.85 22.86 -4.08
C ASN A 154 8.46 22.70 -4.73
N PRO A 155 7.70 23.81 -4.89
CA PRO A 155 6.40 23.73 -5.54
C PRO A 155 6.56 23.33 -7.01
N PRO A 156 5.58 22.63 -7.59
CA PRO A 156 5.61 22.24 -9.00
C PRO A 156 5.72 23.45 -9.92
N ARG A 157 6.48 23.33 -11.00
CA ARG A 157 6.50 24.33 -12.07
C ARG A 157 5.10 24.47 -12.67
N GLY A 158 4.61 25.71 -12.80
CA GLY A 158 3.25 25.97 -13.25
C GLY A 158 2.21 26.07 -12.12
N GLY A 159 2.62 25.88 -10.87
CA GLY A 159 1.75 26.06 -9.70
C GLY A 159 0.85 24.84 -9.39
N LEU A 160 0.04 24.99 -8.33
CA LEU A 160 -0.85 23.93 -7.81
C LEU A 160 -2.27 24.00 -8.44
N THR A 161 -2.46 24.66 -9.57
CA THR A 161 -3.77 25.10 -10.07
C THR A 161 -4.37 24.19 -11.16
N ALA A 162 -4.35 22.88 -10.98
CA ALA A 162 -5.19 22.05 -11.82
C ALA A 162 -6.65 22.16 -11.33
N ALA A 163 -7.52 22.75 -12.16
CA ALA A 163 -8.97 22.73 -11.91
C ALA A 163 -9.51 21.38 -12.39
N GLY A 164 -9.73 20.44 -11.46
CA GLY A 164 -10.36 19.18 -11.73
C GLY A 164 -11.81 19.13 -11.26
N ARG A 165 -12.62 18.26 -11.87
CA ARG A 165 -13.97 17.96 -11.41
C ARG A 165 -13.89 17.15 -10.12
N SER A 166 -14.57 17.56 -9.07
CA SER A 166 -14.85 16.73 -7.91
C SER A 166 -15.93 15.69 -8.24
N ILE A 167 -15.84 14.51 -7.64
CA ILE A 167 -16.94 13.55 -7.66
C ILE A 167 -17.55 13.53 -6.26
N ASP A 168 -18.73 14.15 -6.13
CA ASP A 168 -19.45 14.23 -4.86
C ASP A 168 -20.36 13.01 -4.70
N GLY A 169 -20.29 12.36 -3.54
CA GLY A 169 -21.13 11.21 -3.22
C GLY A 169 -20.39 10.14 -2.41
N LYS A 170 -20.93 8.95 -2.42
CA LYS A 170 -20.37 7.81 -1.68
C LYS A 170 -20.40 6.56 -2.55
N LEU A 171 -19.42 5.71 -2.30
CA LEU A 171 -19.34 4.34 -2.81
C LEU A 171 -20.00 3.36 -1.83
N ASP A 172 -20.63 2.33 -2.36
CA ASP A 172 -21.00 1.15 -1.57
C ASP A 172 -19.75 0.28 -1.36
N GLY A 173 -18.94 0.63 -0.34
CA GLY A 173 -17.71 -0.09 -0.02
C GLY A 173 -17.96 -1.57 0.31
N ALA A 174 -19.07 -1.91 0.95
CA ALA A 174 -19.41 -3.30 1.26
C ALA A 174 -19.64 -4.13 -0.01
N GLN A 175 -20.28 -3.53 -1.01
CA GLN A 175 -20.46 -4.19 -2.31
C GLN A 175 -19.14 -4.36 -3.06
N LEU A 176 -18.24 -3.38 -2.98
CA LEU A 176 -16.89 -3.50 -3.57
C LEU A 176 -16.09 -4.60 -2.86
N ALA A 177 -16.12 -4.65 -1.52
CA ALA A 177 -15.50 -5.71 -0.73
C ALA A 177 -16.03 -7.10 -1.11
N LYS A 178 -17.35 -7.23 -1.26
CA LYS A 178 -17.99 -8.48 -1.69
C LYS A 178 -17.54 -8.93 -3.07
N ILE A 179 -17.40 -8.01 -4.02
CA ILE A 179 -16.94 -8.32 -5.39
C ILE A 179 -15.49 -8.78 -5.37
N ILE A 180 -14.60 -8.05 -4.69
CA ILE A 180 -13.16 -8.34 -4.64
C ILE A 180 -12.87 -9.54 -3.74
N GLY A 181 -13.70 -9.78 -2.72
CA GLY A 181 -13.53 -10.87 -1.77
C GLY A 181 -12.63 -10.52 -0.58
N THR A 182 -12.42 -9.23 -0.32
CA THR A 182 -11.60 -8.72 0.78
C THR A 182 -12.20 -7.42 1.31
N GLU A 183 -12.28 -7.29 2.63
CA GLU A 183 -12.72 -6.06 3.29
C GLU A 183 -11.75 -4.91 3.03
N GLY A 184 -12.30 -3.71 2.92
CA GLY A 184 -11.54 -2.49 2.74
C GLY A 184 -11.72 -1.52 3.91
N GLU A 185 -11.00 -0.42 3.85
CA GLU A 185 -11.06 0.65 4.83
C GLU A 185 -11.51 1.96 4.17
N GLN A 186 -12.41 2.69 4.86
CA GLN A 186 -12.83 4.02 4.44
C GLN A 186 -11.84 5.06 4.97
N ASN A 187 -11.23 5.83 4.07
CA ASN A 187 -10.35 6.94 4.42
C ASN A 187 -10.84 8.22 3.73
N GLY A 188 -11.59 9.04 4.44
CA GLY A 188 -12.29 10.19 3.86
C GLY A 188 -13.25 9.75 2.75
N ALA A 189 -13.08 10.27 1.53
CA ALA A 189 -13.89 9.91 0.36
C ALA A 189 -13.39 8.67 -0.39
N VAL A 190 -12.28 8.06 0.04
CA VAL A 190 -11.65 6.91 -0.62
C VAL A 190 -11.98 5.63 0.12
N TYR A 191 -12.43 4.61 -0.59
CA TYR A 191 -12.52 3.24 -0.09
C TYR A 191 -11.33 2.44 -0.63
N LYS A 192 -10.47 1.93 0.26
CA LYS A 192 -9.24 1.22 -0.11
C LYS A 192 -9.27 -0.22 0.37
N ILE A 193 -9.01 -1.15 -0.54
CA ILE A 193 -8.87 -2.57 -0.28
C ILE A 193 -7.40 -2.94 -0.41
N THR A 194 -6.83 -3.63 0.58
CA THR A 194 -5.44 -4.10 0.55
C THR A 194 -5.41 -5.62 0.68
N ILE A 195 -4.72 -6.28 -0.23
CA ILE A 195 -4.61 -7.73 -0.32
C ILE A 195 -3.14 -8.11 -0.18
N GLY A 196 -2.80 -8.83 0.88
CA GLY A 196 -1.44 -9.34 1.06
C GLY A 196 -1.14 -10.51 0.13
N ARG A 197 0.16 -10.76 -0.12
CA ARG A 197 0.67 -11.93 -0.84
C ARG A 197 1.10 -13.00 0.16
N SER A 198 0.13 -13.54 0.92
CA SER A 198 0.38 -14.60 1.93
C SER A 198 0.84 -15.93 1.33
N ASP A 199 0.69 -16.08 0.03
CA ASP A 199 1.23 -17.20 -0.77
C ASP A 199 2.74 -17.11 -1.00
N LEU A 200 3.35 -15.93 -0.73
CA LEU A 200 4.78 -15.68 -0.89
C LEU A 200 5.48 -15.56 0.47
N SER A 201 6.65 -16.14 0.57
CA SER A 201 7.56 -15.97 1.71
C SER A 201 8.81 -15.23 1.22
N LEU A 202 8.81 -13.91 1.38
CA LEU A 202 9.92 -13.06 0.98
C LEU A 202 10.71 -12.65 2.21
N LYS A 203 12.01 -12.86 2.16
CA LYS A 203 12.94 -12.43 3.22
C LYS A 203 14.05 -11.58 2.64
N GLU A 204 14.42 -10.56 3.39
CA GLU A 204 15.54 -9.69 3.09
C GLU A 204 16.37 -9.43 4.35
N MET A 205 17.66 -9.71 4.30
CA MET A 205 18.55 -9.66 5.47
C MET A 205 17.95 -10.32 6.73
N GLY A 206 17.19 -11.43 6.52
CA GLY A 206 16.48 -12.13 7.59
C GLY A 206 15.16 -11.50 8.02
N ALA A 207 14.83 -10.29 7.59
CA ALA A 207 13.54 -9.66 7.81
C ALA A 207 12.46 -10.31 6.92
N SER A 208 11.29 -10.57 7.48
CA SER A 208 10.12 -11.01 6.70
C SER A 208 9.46 -9.79 6.08
N ILE A 209 9.44 -9.72 4.75
CA ILE A 209 8.77 -8.66 4.01
C ILE A 209 7.30 -9.02 3.87
N ASN A 210 6.45 -8.29 4.56
CA ASN A 210 5.01 -8.51 4.61
C ASN A 210 4.23 -7.36 3.92
N SER A 211 2.91 -7.43 4.01
CA SER A 211 2.01 -6.41 3.42
C SER A 211 2.30 -4.99 3.90
N ARG A 212 2.73 -4.80 5.14
CA ARG A 212 3.05 -3.47 5.69
C ARG A 212 4.39 -2.91 5.18
N MET A 213 5.28 -3.81 4.74
CA MET A 213 6.55 -3.46 4.07
C MET A 213 6.39 -3.24 2.56
N GLY A 214 5.15 -3.21 2.05
CA GLY A 214 4.87 -2.98 0.64
C GLY A 214 4.66 -4.24 -0.21
N LEU A 215 4.74 -5.46 0.36
CA LEU A 215 4.42 -6.69 -0.38
C LEU A 215 2.91 -6.92 -0.37
N ASN A 216 2.19 -6.11 -1.12
CA ASN A 216 0.73 -6.20 -1.21
C ASN A 216 0.22 -5.74 -2.57
N THR A 217 -1.02 -6.14 -2.85
CA THR A 217 -1.86 -5.57 -3.89
C THR A 217 -2.87 -4.66 -3.23
N TRP A 218 -3.15 -3.50 -3.81
CA TRP A 218 -4.19 -2.62 -3.30
C TRP A 218 -5.02 -2.00 -4.43
N ALA A 219 -6.27 -1.68 -4.10
CA ALA A 219 -7.19 -0.94 -4.96
C ALA A 219 -7.85 0.17 -4.15
N ALA A 220 -7.71 1.41 -4.60
CA ALA A 220 -8.36 2.58 -4.03
C ALA A 220 -9.45 3.06 -4.97
N PHE A 221 -10.68 3.16 -4.46
CA PHE A 221 -11.86 3.64 -5.18
C PHE A 221 -12.25 5.02 -4.66
N TYR A 222 -12.60 5.92 -5.59
CA TYR A 222 -13.09 7.26 -5.27
C TYR A 222 -14.22 7.65 -6.20
N GLY A 223 -15.29 8.25 -5.66
CA GLY A 223 -16.44 8.73 -6.41
C GLY A 223 -17.77 8.16 -5.92
N THR A 224 -18.66 7.84 -6.85
CA THR A 224 -19.97 7.20 -6.62
C THR A 224 -20.03 5.83 -7.30
N ASP A 225 -21.10 5.08 -7.07
CA ASP A 225 -21.27 3.76 -7.70
C ASP A 225 -21.33 3.83 -9.23
N SER A 226 -21.90 4.89 -9.80
CA SER A 226 -22.05 5.07 -11.26
C SER A 226 -20.95 5.90 -11.92
N ASP A 227 -20.22 6.72 -11.14
CA ASP A 227 -19.15 7.60 -11.62
C ASP A 227 -18.00 7.54 -10.63
N SER A 228 -17.03 6.71 -10.90
CA SER A 228 -15.91 6.44 -10.02
C SER A 228 -14.61 6.28 -10.77
N VAL A 229 -13.53 6.34 -10.00
CA VAL A 229 -12.18 5.98 -10.45
C VAL A 229 -11.59 4.93 -9.52
N VAL A 230 -10.73 4.09 -10.08
CA VAL A 230 -9.91 3.15 -9.33
C VAL A 230 -8.46 3.30 -9.73
N ALA A 231 -7.59 3.28 -8.73
CA ALA A 231 -6.15 3.13 -8.93
C ALA A 231 -5.62 2.08 -7.96
N GLY A 232 -4.48 1.52 -8.29
CA GLY A 232 -3.90 0.53 -7.42
C GLY A 232 -2.52 0.06 -7.85
N ASP A 233 -2.06 -0.92 -7.10
CA ASP A 233 -0.79 -1.60 -7.31
C ASP A 233 -0.99 -3.11 -7.20
N ILE A 234 -0.36 -3.90 -8.05
CA ILE A 234 -0.44 -5.36 -8.04
C ILE A 234 0.95 -5.95 -7.89
N ALA A 235 1.19 -6.66 -6.78
CA ALA A 235 2.41 -7.42 -6.54
C ALA A 235 2.35 -8.77 -7.27
N MET A 236 3.29 -9.04 -8.19
CA MET A 236 3.29 -10.20 -9.08
C MET A 236 4.61 -10.95 -9.07
N LEU A 237 4.54 -12.26 -9.25
CA LEU A 237 5.66 -13.03 -9.78
C LEU A 237 5.82 -12.76 -11.30
N GLU A 238 7.02 -12.99 -11.85
CA GLU A 238 7.27 -12.83 -13.29
C GLU A 238 6.28 -13.61 -14.17
N SER A 239 5.90 -14.82 -13.74
CA SER A 239 4.92 -15.67 -14.45
C SER A 239 3.50 -15.12 -14.44
N GLU A 240 3.16 -14.23 -13.51
CA GLU A 240 1.83 -13.65 -13.35
C GLU A 240 1.65 -12.35 -14.14
N VAL A 241 2.74 -11.72 -14.62
CA VAL A 241 2.70 -10.40 -15.28
C VAL A 241 1.75 -10.40 -16.49
N ASN A 242 1.98 -11.24 -17.48
CA ASN A 242 1.16 -11.23 -18.69
C ASN A 242 -0.30 -11.63 -18.45
N PRO A 243 -0.63 -12.63 -17.61
CA PRO A 243 -2.01 -12.91 -17.20
C PRO A 243 -2.70 -11.69 -16.54
N VAL A 244 -2.03 -10.97 -15.63
CA VAL A 244 -2.57 -9.76 -14.99
C VAL A 244 -2.80 -8.65 -16.01
N LEU A 245 -1.82 -8.37 -16.89
CA LEU A 245 -1.97 -7.38 -17.97
C LEU A 245 -3.20 -7.66 -18.84
N LYS A 246 -3.39 -8.92 -19.25
CA LYS A 246 -4.57 -9.34 -20.02
C LYS A 246 -5.87 -9.11 -19.27
N ALA A 247 -5.91 -9.48 -17.98
CA ALA A 247 -7.10 -9.33 -17.15
C ALA A 247 -7.50 -7.85 -17.02
N LEU A 248 -6.56 -6.95 -16.71
CA LEU A 248 -6.80 -5.51 -16.61
C LEU A 248 -7.29 -4.93 -17.94
N ARG A 249 -6.55 -5.18 -19.04
CA ARG A 249 -6.86 -4.61 -20.36
C ARG A 249 -8.17 -5.12 -20.92
N SER A 250 -8.52 -6.39 -20.71
CA SER A 250 -9.82 -6.95 -21.13
C SER A 250 -11.02 -6.34 -20.40
N ASN A 251 -10.78 -5.71 -19.24
CA ASN A 251 -11.80 -5.01 -18.45
C ASN A 251 -11.75 -3.48 -18.60
N GLY A 252 -10.95 -2.96 -19.56
CA GLY A 252 -10.85 -1.53 -19.83
C GLY A 252 -10.11 -0.73 -18.76
N ILE A 253 -9.27 -1.38 -17.95
CA ILE A 253 -8.41 -0.75 -16.95
C ILE A 253 -7.04 -0.50 -17.59
N ASP A 254 -6.53 0.72 -17.48
CA ASP A 254 -5.26 1.12 -18.04
C ASP A 254 -4.10 0.68 -17.13
N VAL A 255 -3.02 0.21 -17.78
CA VAL A 255 -1.76 -0.11 -17.11
C VAL A 255 -0.84 1.10 -17.24
N VAL A 256 -0.31 1.59 -16.12
CA VAL A 256 0.47 2.83 -16.08
C VAL A 256 1.97 2.56 -16.01
N ALA A 257 2.40 1.67 -15.11
CA ALA A 257 3.81 1.39 -14.89
C ALA A 257 4.02 -0.04 -14.40
N MET A 258 5.21 -0.57 -14.67
CA MET A 258 5.73 -1.78 -14.02
C MET A 258 7.10 -1.46 -13.41
N HIS A 259 7.34 -1.91 -12.19
CA HIS A 259 8.54 -1.55 -11.44
C HIS A 259 8.86 -2.59 -10.36
N HIS A 260 9.96 -2.39 -9.66
CA HIS A 260 10.36 -3.17 -8.49
C HIS A 260 10.26 -2.30 -7.23
N HIS A 261 9.90 -2.90 -6.08
CA HIS A 261 10.12 -2.26 -4.77
C HIS A 261 11.51 -2.58 -4.22
N MET A 262 12.04 -3.73 -4.57
CA MET A 262 13.31 -4.28 -4.06
C MET A 262 14.16 -4.78 -5.23
N ILE A 263 15.47 -4.75 -5.07
CA ILE A 263 16.45 -5.27 -6.03
C ILE A 263 17.16 -6.48 -5.41
N GLY A 264 17.35 -7.54 -6.21
CA GLY A 264 18.12 -8.72 -5.79
C GLY A 264 17.38 -9.72 -4.92
N THR A 265 16.08 -9.55 -4.69
CA THR A 265 15.25 -10.50 -3.94
C THR A 265 14.89 -11.76 -4.75
N GLN A 266 14.67 -12.87 -4.05
CA GLN A 266 14.18 -14.11 -4.63
C GLN A 266 12.93 -14.60 -3.87
N PRO A 267 11.81 -14.85 -4.57
CA PRO A 267 11.59 -14.60 -5.99
C PRO A 267 11.59 -13.11 -6.33
N THR A 268 11.84 -12.78 -7.62
CA THR A 268 11.64 -11.42 -8.13
C THR A 268 10.16 -11.06 -8.06
N ILE A 269 9.86 -9.92 -7.44
CA ILE A 269 8.51 -9.36 -7.38
C ILE A 269 8.43 -8.14 -8.27
N ILE A 270 7.46 -8.15 -9.19
CA ILE A 270 7.14 -7.04 -10.08
C ILE A 270 5.84 -6.41 -9.61
N PHE A 271 5.82 -5.10 -9.54
CA PHE A 271 4.66 -4.31 -9.16
C PHE A 271 4.12 -3.58 -10.38
N LEU A 272 2.79 -3.37 -10.41
CA LEU A 272 2.11 -2.78 -11.55
C LEU A 272 1.06 -1.79 -11.10
N HIS A 273 1.20 -0.53 -11.53
CA HIS A 273 0.17 0.49 -11.34
C HIS A 273 -0.85 0.49 -12.45
N TYR A 274 -2.10 0.70 -12.07
CA TYR A 274 -3.25 0.73 -12.98
C TYR A 274 -4.22 1.86 -12.63
N TRP A 275 -4.99 2.26 -13.63
CA TRP A 275 -6.03 3.29 -13.53
C TRP A 275 -7.28 2.86 -14.29
N GLY A 276 -8.45 3.15 -13.73
CA GLY A 276 -9.73 2.93 -14.40
C GLY A 276 -10.76 3.97 -14.00
N LYS A 277 -11.72 4.24 -14.92
CA LYS A 277 -12.80 5.20 -14.74
C LYS A 277 -14.12 4.62 -15.22
N GLY A 278 -15.19 4.79 -14.43
CA GLY A 278 -16.53 4.33 -14.79
C GLY A 278 -17.35 3.84 -13.60
N ASP A 279 -18.22 2.86 -13.86
CA ASP A 279 -19.04 2.19 -12.84
C ASP A 279 -18.15 1.44 -11.84
N ALA A 280 -18.34 1.68 -10.54
CA ALA A 280 -17.49 1.15 -9.47
C ALA A 280 -17.48 -0.38 -9.42
N GLN A 281 -18.64 -1.01 -9.60
CA GLN A 281 -18.73 -2.47 -9.58
C GLN A 281 -18.08 -3.10 -10.81
N LYS A 282 -18.18 -2.45 -11.98
CA LYS A 282 -17.48 -2.90 -13.17
C LYS A 282 -15.96 -2.83 -12.99
N LEU A 283 -15.48 -1.72 -12.44
CA LEU A 283 -14.06 -1.55 -12.10
C LEU A 283 -13.60 -2.60 -11.07
N ALA A 284 -14.40 -2.84 -10.02
CA ALA A 284 -14.09 -3.86 -9.01
C ALA A 284 -14.01 -5.27 -9.60
N ARG A 285 -14.91 -5.63 -10.54
CA ARG A 285 -14.82 -6.91 -11.27
C ARG A 285 -13.57 -7.01 -12.13
N GLY A 286 -13.15 -5.92 -12.74
CA GLY A 286 -11.89 -5.86 -13.51
C GLY A 286 -10.66 -6.06 -12.63
N VAL A 287 -10.61 -5.39 -11.48
CA VAL A 287 -9.56 -5.61 -10.47
C VAL A 287 -9.59 -7.04 -9.95
N LYS A 288 -10.79 -7.58 -9.63
CA LYS A 288 -10.96 -8.97 -9.19
C LYS A 288 -10.41 -9.97 -10.20
N ALA A 289 -10.68 -9.75 -11.50
CA ALA A 289 -10.16 -10.62 -12.55
C ALA A 289 -8.62 -10.63 -12.58
N ALA A 290 -7.96 -9.51 -12.30
CA ALA A 290 -6.51 -9.43 -12.19
C ALA A 290 -5.99 -10.11 -10.92
N VAL A 291 -6.66 -9.90 -9.78
CA VAL A 291 -6.30 -10.54 -8.51
C VAL A 291 -6.47 -12.06 -8.58
N ASP A 292 -7.49 -12.54 -9.26
CA ASP A 292 -7.80 -13.98 -9.37
C ASP A 292 -6.75 -14.79 -10.14
N VAL A 293 -5.84 -14.15 -10.87
CA VAL A 293 -4.74 -14.87 -11.55
C VAL A 293 -3.49 -14.99 -10.70
N LEU A 294 -3.41 -14.25 -9.58
CA LEU A 294 -2.28 -14.34 -8.65
C LEU A 294 -2.27 -15.69 -7.92
N GLY A 295 -1.08 -16.21 -7.64
CA GLY A 295 -0.86 -17.48 -6.92
C GLY A 295 -1.18 -18.74 -7.70
N LYS A 296 -1.70 -18.65 -8.92
CA LYS A 296 -2.04 -19.84 -9.74
C LYS A 296 -0.86 -20.48 -10.45
N GLY A 297 0.22 -19.71 -10.67
CA GLY A 297 1.40 -20.20 -11.38
C GLY A 297 2.27 -21.18 -10.59
N GLN A 298 2.13 -21.23 -9.27
CA GLN A 298 2.93 -22.15 -8.42
C GLN A 298 2.50 -23.62 -8.51
N ASN A 299 1.28 -23.91 -8.96
CA ASN A 299 0.76 -25.27 -9.09
C ASN A 299 1.08 -25.95 -10.45
N ALA A 300 1.65 -25.23 -11.40
CA ALA A 300 1.98 -25.77 -12.73
C ALA A 300 3.44 -26.25 -12.85
N ALA A 301 4.26 -26.04 -11.84
CA ALA A 301 5.70 -26.40 -11.80
C ALA A 301 6.07 -27.43 -10.71
N ARG A 302 5.07 -28.23 -10.26
CA ARG A 302 5.32 -29.40 -9.40
C ARG A 302 4.99 -30.70 -10.14
#